data_d7835b864a2c8fc704ee5a14cf0bcc18
#
_entry.id   d7835b864a2c8fc704ee5a14cf0bcc18
#
_cell.length_a   1.000
_cell.length_b   1.000
_cell.length_c   1.000
_cell.angle_alpha   90.00
_cell.angle_beta   90.00
_cell.angle_gamma   90.00
#
_symmetry.space_group_name_H-M   'P 1'
#
loop_
_entity.id
_entity.type
_entity.pdbx_description
1 polymer ?
#
loop_
_entity_poly.entity_id
_entity_poly.type
_entity_poly.pdbx_seq_one_letter_code
_entity_poly.pdbx_strand_id
1 'polypeptide(L)' 'MSGDPEPIRLEGTVTEALPSAMFRVELSGGQVVTAHVAPDLRMHLVRLLPGDKVILELARYDPSRGRIVQRV' A
#
# COMPACT_ATOMS: atom_id res chain seq x y z
N MET A 1 -19.62 8.82 18.92
CA MET A 1 -18.77 9.34 17.85
C MET A 1 -17.43 8.61 17.87
N SER A 2 -17.02 8.18 16.70
CA SER A 2 -15.75 7.50 16.58
C SER A 2 -14.62 8.47 16.82
N GLY A 3 -13.64 8.08 17.61
CA GLY A 3 -12.46 8.89 17.82
C GLY A 3 -11.34 8.64 16.84
N ASP A 4 -11.47 7.59 16.04
CA ASP A 4 -10.38 7.17 15.17
C ASP A 4 -10.52 7.79 13.80
N PRO A 5 -9.47 8.48 13.31
CA PRO A 5 -9.52 9.00 11.95
C PRO A 5 -9.48 7.84 10.96
N GLU A 6 -10.19 7.99 9.87
CA GLU A 6 -10.15 7.01 8.81
C GLU A 6 -8.79 7.06 8.12
N PRO A 7 -8.27 5.92 7.68
CA PRO A 7 -7.03 5.93 6.93
C PRO A 7 -7.21 6.62 5.59
N ILE A 8 -6.12 7.17 5.10
CA ILE A 8 -6.10 7.79 3.78
C ILE A 8 -5.93 6.68 2.75
N ARG A 9 -6.85 6.63 1.79
CA ARG A 9 -6.78 5.62 0.74
C ARG A 9 -6.33 6.27 -0.56
N LEU A 10 -5.24 5.75 -1.12
CA LEU A 10 -4.60 6.33 -2.30
C LEU A 10 -4.21 5.25 -3.28
N GLU A 11 -4.13 5.64 -4.55
CA GLU A 11 -3.60 4.76 -5.58
C GLU A 11 -2.11 5.00 -5.74
N GLY A 12 -1.37 3.92 -5.94
CA GLY A 12 0.06 4.01 -6.16
C GLY A 12 0.54 2.96 -7.13
N THR A 13 1.79 3.05 -7.50
CA THR A 13 2.44 2.10 -8.41
C THR A 13 3.57 1.41 -7.69
N VAL A 14 3.58 0.08 -7.74
CA VAL A 14 4.67 -0.68 -7.13
C VAL A 14 5.94 -0.42 -7.93
N THR A 15 7.01 -0.04 -7.24
CA THR A 15 8.30 0.23 -7.88
C THR A 15 9.32 -0.83 -7.56
N GLU A 16 9.19 -1.50 -6.42
CA GLU A 16 10.18 -2.48 -6.00
C GLU A 16 9.57 -3.46 -5.01
N ALA A 17 9.93 -4.73 -5.15
CA ALA A 17 9.56 -5.75 -4.18
C ALA A 17 10.68 -5.84 -3.15
N LEU A 18 10.30 -5.82 -1.89
CA LEU A 18 11.23 -5.86 -0.76
C LEU A 18 11.06 -7.19 -0.01
N PRO A 19 12.02 -7.55 0.84
CA PRO A 19 11.87 -8.76 1.66
C PRO A 19 10.65 -8.70 2.57
N SER A 20 10.18 -9.85 3.00
CA SER A 20 9.11 -9.99 3.99
C SER A 20 7.77 -9.48 3.49
N ALA A 21 7.49 -9.69 2.20
CA ALA A 21 6.22 -9.29 1.59
C ALA A 21 5.96 -7.80 1.69
N MET A 22 7.03 -7.00 1.67
CA MET A 22 6.93 -5.55 1.64
C MET A 22 7.14 -5.05 0.22
N PHE A 23 6.62 -3.87 -0.05
CA PHE A 23 6.74 -3.28 -1.38
C PHE A 23 6.99 -1.78 -1.25
N ARG A 24 7.78 -1.28 -2.18
CA ARG A 24 7.94 0.16 -2.31
C ARG A 24 6.95 0.65 -3.35
N VAL A 25 6.14 1.63 -2.97
CA VAL A 25 5.05 2.12 -3.81
C VAL A 25 5.20 3.62 -3.98
N GLU A 26 5.15 4.06 -5.22
CA GLU A 26 5.20 5.48 -5.54
C GLU A 26 3.78 6.01 -5.71
N LEU A 27 3.47 7.06 -4.99
CA LEU A 27 2.17 7.72 -5.07
C LEU A 27 2.18 8.73 -6.20
N SER A 28 0.99 9.21 -6.58
CA SER A 28 0.85 10.09 -7.73
C SER A 28 1.62 11.40 -7.59
N GLY A 29 1.89 11.82 -6.35
CA GLY A 29 2.68 13.03 -6.12
C GLY A 29 4.18 12.81 -6.15
N GLY A 30 4.63 11.59 -6.43
CA GLY A 30 6.06 11.28 -6.42
C GLY A 30 6.58 10.80 -5.09
N GLN A 31 5.77 10.84 -4.06
CA GLN A 31 6.16 10.35 -2.75
C GLN A 31 6.25 8.83 -2.77
N VAL A 32 7.26 8.28 -2.14
CA VAL A 32 7.45 6.83 -2.05
C VAL A 32 7.18 6.38 -0.64
N VAL A 33 6.37 5.33 -0.52
CA VAL A 33 6.05 4.75 0.79
C VAL A 33 6.40 3.27 0.77
N THR A 34 6.60 2.71 1.96
CA THR A 34 6.79 1.27 2.12
C THR A 34 5.46 0.68 2.54
N ALA A 35 5.02 -0.34 1.83
CA ALA A 35 3.71 -0.94 2.07
C ALA A 35 3.82 -2.44 2.24
N HIS A 36 2.92 -3.00 3.04
CA HIS A 36 2.78 -4.44 3.16
C HIS A 36 1.39 -4.83 2.63
N VAL A 37 1.25 -6.10 2.31
CA VAL A 37 -0.02 -6.60 1.79
C VAL A 37 -0.92 -6.95 2.96
N ALA A 38 -2.18 -6.50 2.90
CA ALA A 38 -3.16 -6.85 3.92
C ALA A 38 -3.30 -8.37 3.99
N PRO A 39 -3.44 -8.94 5.21
CA PRO A 39 -3.50 -10.40 5.34
C PRO A 39 -4.59 -11.05 4.50
N ASP A 40 -5.73 -10.41 4.37
CA ASP A 40 -6.82 -10.95 3.57
C ASP A 40 -6.43 -11.10 2.11
N LEU A 41 -5.58 -10.22 1.62
CA LEU A 41 -5.20 -10.21 0.21
C LEU A 41 -4.07 -11.16 -0.10
N ARG A 42 -3.31 -11.59 0.90
CA ARG A 42 -2.20 -12.50 0.65
C ARG A 42 -2.66 -13.79 0.00
N MET A 43 -3.88 -14.21 0.30
CA MET A 43 -4.42 -15.43 -0.27
C MET A 43 -4.94 -15.23 -1.69
N HIS A 44 -5.23 -13.99 -2.07
CA HIS A 44 -5.82 -13.69 -3.36
C HIS A 44 -4.84 -13.03 -4.32
N LEU A 45 -3.81 -12.39 -3.80
CA LEU A 45 -2.80 -11.78 -4.63
C LEU A 45 -1.76 -12.82 -5.01
N VAL A 46 -1.72 -13.14 -6.30
CA VAL A 46 -0.77 -14.11 -6.77
C VAL A 46 0.64 -13.52 -6.71
N ARG A 47 0.79 -12.28 -7.19
CA ARG A 47 2.09 -11.64 -7.24
C ARG A 47 1.92 -10.17 -7.60
N LEU A 48 2.67 -9.32 -6.92
CA LEU A 48 2.79 -7.93 -7.29
C LEU A 48 4.17 -7.71 -7.90
N LEU A 49 4.19 -7.05 -9.04
CA LEU A 49 5.41 -6.78 -9.77
C LEU A 49 5.60 -5.28 -9.92
N PRO A 50 6.84 -4.82 -10.12
CA PRO A 50 7.04 -3.40 -10.43
C PRO A 50 6.19 -2.99 -11.63
N GLY A 51 5.53 -1.85 -11.49
CA GLY A 51 4.60 -1.37 -12.50
C GLY A 51 3.15 -1.66 -12.20
N ASP A 52 2.85 -2.56 -11.29
CA ASP A 52 1.45 -2.85 -10.92
C ASP A 52 0.88 -1.70 -10.13
N LYS A 53 -0.38 -1.39 -10.41
CA LYS A 53 -1.09 -0.35 -9.67
C LYS A 53 -1.90 -0.98 -8.55
N VAL A 54 -1.86 -0.33 -7.40
CA VAL A 54 -2.52 -0.83 -6.21
C VAL A 54 -3.20 0.32 -5.49
N ILE A 55 -4.16 -0.03 -4.66
CA ILE A 55 -4.76 0.92 -3.73
C ILE A 55 -4.25 0.58 -2.35
N LEU A 56 -3.75 1.59 -1.65
CA LEU A 56 -3.21 1.37 -0.31
C LEU A 56 -3.81 2.37 0.66
N GLU A 57 -3.76 1.98 1.92
CA GLU A 57 -4.21 2.83 3.02
C GLU A 57 -3.00 3.29 3.80
N LEU A 58 -2.95 4.60 4.06
CA LEU A 58 -1.90 5.20 4.87
C LEU A 58 -2.49 5.64 6.19
N ALA A 59 -1.77 5.40 7.27
CA ALA A 59 -2.16 5.96 8.55
C ALA A 59 -1.89 7.46 8.54
N ARG A 60 -2.80 8.24 9.10
CA ARG A 60 -2.63 9.68 9.11
C ARG A 60 -1.43 10.11 9.94
N TYR A 61 -1.13 9.34 10.97
CA TYR A 61 -0.02 9.67 11.85
C TYR A 61 1.32 9.10 11.38
N ASP A 62 1.31 8.28 10.33
CA ASP A 62 2.54 7.72 9.80
C ASP A 62 2.40 7.47 8.30
N PRO A 63 2.42 8.54 7.50
CA PRO A 63 2.18 8.42 6.06
C PRO A 63 3.33 7.79 5.29
N SER A 64 4.43 7.44 5.94
CA SER A 64 5.53 6.76 5.28
C SER A 64 5.29 5.26 5.15
N ARG A 65 4.27 4.73 5.81
CA ARG A 65 3.93 3.32 5.78
C ARG A 65 2.50 3.14 5.31
N GLY A 66 2.29 2.11 4.51
CA GLY A 66 0.97 1.83 4.00
C GLY A 66 0.66 0.36 4.02
N ARG A 67 -0.60 0.06 3.73
CA ARG A 67 -1.08 -1.30 3.61
C ARG A 67 -1.79 -1.40 2.28
N ILE A 68 -1.36 -2.35 1.44
CA ILE A 68 -2.01 -2.57 0.16
C ILE A 68 -3.29 -3.34 0.41
N VAL A 69 -4.42 -2.75 0.01
CA VAL A 69 -5.73 -3.33 0.28
C VAL A 69 -6.43 -3.79 -0.99
N GLN A 70 -5.91 -3.42 -2.15
CA GLN A 70 -6.55 -3.81 -3.41
C GLN A 70 -5.55 -3.66 -4.55
N ARG A 71 -5.64 -4.56 -5.51
CA ARG A 71 -4.90 -4.45 -6.77
C ARG A 71 -5.83 -3.89 -7.83
N VAL A 72 -5.35 -2.90 -8.54
CA VAL A 72 -6.13 -2.29 -9.62
C VAL A 72 -6.12 -3.15 -10.87
#